data_a9dc5d6bee5f8bbff841627c273c4894
#
_entry.id   a9dc5d6bee5f8bbff841627c273c4894
#
_cell.length_a   1.000
_cell.length_b   1.000
_cell.length_c   1.000
_cell.angle_alpha   90.00
_cell.angle_beta   90.00
_cell.angle_gamma   90.00
#
_symmetry.space_group_name_H-M   'P 1'
#
loop_
_entity.id
_entity.type
_entity.pdbx_description
1 polymer ?
#
loop_
_entity_poly.entity_id
_entity_poly.type
_entity_poly.pdbx_seq_one_letter_code
_entity_poly.pdbx_strand_id
1 'polypeptide(L)'
;MTMQTDVKSTHLNASGVVSNQRTRVRGYQIAPSGSAGQIDFYDNASAASGNILLSVDMTTNTAIISTLVPGEGIVFTNGVYVNLPASTKITVFYG
;
A
#
# COMPACT_ATOMS: atom_id res chain seq x y z
N MET A 1 2.53 -1.17 31.07
CA MET A 1 2.32 -2.13 30.04
C MET A 1 2.98 -1.71 28.78
N THR A 2 3.29 -2.62 28.05
CA THR A 2 3.92 -2.35 26.78
C THR A 2 2.88 -2.20 25.71
N MET A 3 2.92 -1.09 25.05
CA MET A 3 2.12 -0.93 23.88
C MET A 3 2.66 -1.85 22.81
N GLN A 4 1.89 -2.85 22.52
CA GLN A 4 2.30 -3.78 21.49
C GLN A 4 1.77 -3.33 20.16
N THR A 5 2.64 -2.97 19.28
CA THR A 5 2.27 -2.55 17.95
C THR A 5 2.94 -3.50 16.98
N ASP A 6 2.19 -4.48 16.53
CA ASP A 6 2.72 -5.46 15.59
C ASP A 6 2.57 -4.91 14.19
N VAL A 7 3.62 -4.31 13.69
CA VAL A 7 3.65 -3.82 12.32
C VAL A 7 4.08 -4.98 11.43
N LYS A 8 3.26 -5.28 10.46
CA LYS A 8 3.53 -6.30 9.46
C LYS A 8 3.92 -5.64 8.17
N SER A 9 4.55 -6.38 7.30
CA SER A 9 4.90 -5.87 5.98
C SER A 9 4.65 -6.92 4.92
N THR A 10 4.28 -6.45 3.73
CA THR A 10 4.11 -7.29 2.56
C THR A 10 4.76 -6.59 1.38
N HIS A 11 5.58 -7.32 0.65
CA HIS A 11 6.25 -6.81 -0.54
C HIS A 11 5.55 -7.37 -1.78
N LEU A 12 5.20 -6.48 -2.71
CA LEU A 12 4.55 -6.86 -3.95
C LEU A 12 5.38 -6.42 -5.14
N ASN A 13 5.57 -7.32 -6.08
CA ASN A 13 6.22 -7.04 -7.37
C ASN A 13 5.19 -6.76 -8.46
N ALA A 14 3.93 -7.00 -8.19
CA ALA A 14 2.81 -6.78 -9.10
C ALA A 14 1.58 -6.52 -8.26
N SER A 15 0.50 -6.11 -8.91
CA SER A 15 -0.76 -5.89 -8.21
C SER A 15 -1.18 -7.13 -7.42
N GLY A 16 -1.67 -6.94 -6.22
CA GLY A 16 -2.05 -8.05 -5.39
C GLY A 16 -2.64 -7.63 -4.05
N VAL A 17 -2.95 -8.64 -3.25
CA VAL A 17 -3.55 -8.46 -1.94
C VAL A 17 -2.46 -8.30 -0.90
N VAL A 18 -2.56 -7.25 -0.08
CA VAL A 18 -1.70 -7.06 1.08
C VAL A 18 -2.30 -7.75 2.29
N SER A 19 -3.59 -7.57 2.49
CA SER A 19 -4.32 -8.18 3.61
C SER A 19 -5.74 -8.46 3.17
N ASN A 20 -6.26 -9.62 3.56
CA ASN A 20 -7.64 -10.00 3.25
C ASN A 20 -8.58 -9.80 4.43
N GLN A 21 -8.18 -9.02 5.40
CA GLN A 21 -8.98 -8.72 6.58
C GLN A 21 -8.87 -7.24 6.89
N ARG A 22 -9.73 -6.80 7.79
CA ARG A 22 -9.65 -5.43 8.30
C ARG A 22 -8.25 -5.17 8.85
N THR A 23 -7.65 -4.09 8.40
CA THR A 23 -6.32 -3.71 8.85
C THR A 23 -6.11 -2.21 8.69
N ARG A 24 -4.99 -1.72 9.21
CA ARG A 24 -4.57 -0.33 9.02
C ARG A 24 -3.29 -0.29 8.23
N VAL A 25 -3.26 0.54 7.19
CA VAL A 25 -2.03 0.80 6.44
C VAL A 25 -1.29 1.90 7.18
N ARG A 26 -0.07 1.62 7.58
CA ARG A 26 0.73 2.54 8.39
C ARG A 26 1.83 3.23 7.60
N GLY A 27 2.15 2.71 6.43
CA GLY A 27 3.15 3.32 5.58
C GLY A 27 3.45 2.46 4.38
N TYR A 28 4.30 2.97 3.51
CA TYR A 28 4.70 2.23 2.31
C TYR A 28 6.04 2.71 1.82
N GLN A 29 6.70 1.83 1.08
CA GLN A 29 7.93 2.16 0.39
C GLN A 29 7.78 1.66 -1.04
N ILE A 30 8.00 2.54 -2.00
CA ILE A 30 7.77 2.26 -3.41
C ILE A 30 9.08 2.37 -4.17
N ALA A 31 9.35 1.38 -5.02
CA ALA A 31 10.44 1.43 -5.98
C ALA A 31 9.84 1.68 -7.35
N PRO A 32 9.84 2.93 -7.84
CA PRO A 32 9.22 3.27 -9.12
C PRO A 32 9.96 2.64 -10.29
N SER A 33 9.22 2.42 -11.37
CA SER A 33 9.80 1.83 -12.58
C SER A 33 10.54 2.84 -13.47
N GLY A 34 10.38 4.12 -13.20
CA GLY A 34 10.88 5.17 -14.06
C GLY A 34 9.84 5.70 -15.03
N SER A 35 8.64 5.17 -15.00
CA SER A 35 7.51 5.64 -15.80
C SER A 35 6.47 6.26 -14.88
N ALA A 36 5.80 7.30 -15.37
CA ALA A 36 4.71 7.90 -14.62
C ALA A 36 3.57 6.91 -14.46
N GLY A 37 2.88 6.95 -13.32
CA GLY A 37 1.76 6.07 -13.07
C GLY A 37 1.14 6.37 -11.74
N GLN A 38 0.11 5.60 -11.40
CA GLN A 38 -0.61 5.77 -10.16
C GLN A 38 -0.76 4.43 -9.46
N ILE A 39 -0.48 4.44 -8.16
CA ILE A 39 -0.68 3.28 -7.31
C ILE A 39 -1.93 3.53 -6.49
N ASP A 40 -2.88 2.60 -6.54
CA ASP A 40 -4.14 2.71 -5.82
C ASP A 40 -4.25 1.61 -4.78
N PHE A 41 -4.68 2.01 -3.58
CA PHE A 41 -4.98 1.08 -2.50
C PHE A 41 -6.49 0.97 -2.38
N TYR A 42 -7.02 -0.20 -2.69
CA TYR A 42 -8.46 -0.48 -2.66
C TYR A 42 -8.85 -1.12 -1.34
N ASP A 43 -10.00 -0.70 -0.82
CA ASP A 43 -10.60 -1.35 0.34
C ASP A 43 -11.34 -2.60 -0.15
N ASN A 44 -10.55 -3.63 -0.45
CA ASN A 44 -11.06 -4.86 -1.03
C ASN A 44 -10.11 -5.99 -0.64
N ALA A 45 -10.67 -7.16 -0.44
CA ALA A 45 -9.90 -8.31 0.01
C ALA A 45 -9.34 -9.15 -1.14
N SER A 46 -9.70 -8.87 -2.38
CA SER A 46 -9.35 -9.77 -3.48
C SER A 46 -9.16 -9.13 -4.85
N ALA A 47 -9.61 -7.90 -5.06
CA ALA A 47 -9.61 -7.33 -6.41
C ALA A 47 -9.46 -5.82 -6.40
N ALA A 48 -9.05 -5.27 -7.53
CA ALA A 48 -8.94 -3.83 -7.74
C ALA A 48 -10.32 -3.25 -8.06
N SER A 49 -11.19 -3.23 -7.08
CA SER A 49 -12.54 -2.70 -7.23
C SER A 49 -13.01 -2.15 -5.89
N GLY A 50 -14.06 -1.32 -5.94
CA GLY A 50 -14.60 -0.70 -4.74
C GLY A 50 -13.93 0.63 -4.44
N ASN A 51 -13.87 0.97 -3.17
CA ASN A 51 -13.37 2.27 -2.73
C ASN A 51 -11.84 2.32 -2.73
N ILE A 52 -11.31 3.39 -3.30
CA ILE A 52 -9.88 3.69 -3.22
C ILE A 52 -9.69 4.61 -2.02
N LEU A 53 -8.93 4.17 -1.04
CA LEU A 53 -8.70 4.95 0.17
C LEU A 53 -7.38 5.69 0.16
N LEU A 54 -6.44 5.27 -0.70
CA LEU A 54 -5.14 5.91 -0.81
C LEU A 54 -4.64 5.77 -2.22
N SER A 55 -4.16 6.85 -2.81
CA SER A 55 -3.56 6.86 -4.13
C SER A 55 -2.23 7.57 -4.07
N VAL A 56 -1.25 7.02 -4.77
CA VAL A 56 0.09 7.60 -4.86
C VAL A 56 0.42 7.80 -6.33
N ASP A 57 0.73 9.04 -6.68
CA ASP A 57 1.13 9.37 -8.03
C ASP A 57 2.65 9.28 -8.15
N MET A 58 3.10 8.58 -9.19
CA MET A 58 4.53 8.48 -9.50
C MET A 58 4.83 9.30 -10.75
N THR A 59 5.99 9.92 -10.72
CA THR A 59 6.52 10.62 -11.88
C THR A 59 7.53 9.73 -12.60
N THR A 60 8.26 10.29 -13.55
CA THR A 60 9.33 9.55 -14.24
C THR A 60 10.60 9.42 -13.39
N ASN A 61 10.58 9.91 -12.17
CA ASN A 61 11.69 9.80 -11.23
C ASN A 61 11.79 8.36 -10.71
N THR A 62 13.01 7.85 -10.60
CA THR A 62 13.25 6.50 -10.11
C THR A 62 13.62 6.45 -8.62
N ALA A 63 13.62 7.59 -7.94
CA ALA A 63 13.95 7.62 -6.53
C ALA A 63 12.88 6.87 -5.71
N ILE A 64 13.33 6.19 -4.67
CA ILE A 64 12.43 5.44 -3.79
C ILE A 64 11.53 6.41 -3.04
N ILE A 65 10.25 6.10 -3.03
CA ILE A 65 9.25 6.86 -2.28
C ILE A 65 8.96 6.11 -0.99
N SER A 66 9.13 6.79 0.14
CA SER A 66 8.87 6.18 1.43
C SER A 66 8.06 7.15 2.27
N THR A 67 6.94 6.69 2.79
CA THR A 67 6.02 7.54 3.51
C THR A 67 5.41 6.78 4.69
N LEU A 68 5.29 7.47 5.81
CA LEU A 68 4.56 6.97 6.97
C LEU A 68 3.22 7.69 7.04
N VAL A 69 2.16 6.94 7.26
CA VAL A 69 0.83 7.49 7.41
C VAL A 69 0.69 8.01 8.84
N PRO A 70 0.22 9.24 9.02
CA PRO A 70 0.12 9.82 10.36
C PRO A 70 -0.91 9.11 11.23
N GLY A 71 -0.73 9.23 12.53
CA GLY A 71 -1.62 8.65 13.50
C GLY A 71 -1.54 7.14 13.53
N GLU A 72 -2.69 6.51 13.58
CA GLU A 72 -2.77 5.05 13.62
C GLU A 72 -2.92 4.42 12.25
N GLY A 73 -2.76 5.21 11.21
CA GLY A 73 -2.86 4.72 9.86
C GLY A 73 -4.25 4.84 9.29
N ILE A 74 -4.40 4.36 8.07
CA ILE A 74 -5.67 4.38 7.35
C ILE A 74 -6.35 3.03 7.51
N VAL A 75 -7.60 3.04 7.97
CA VAL A 75 -8.35 1.80 8.18
C VAL A 75 -8.95 1.32 6.87
N PHE A 76 -8.66 0.07 6.54
CA PHE A 76 -9.30 -0.65 5.43
C PHE A 76 -10.17 -1.73 6.05
N THR A 77 -11.47 -1.63 5.87
CA THR A 77 -12.41 -2.52 6.57
C THR A 77 -12.53 -3.90 5.94
N ASN A 78 -12.36 -4.00 4.62
CA ASN A 78 -12.51 -5.27 3.91
C ASN A 78 -11.17 -5.95 3.64
N GLY A 79 -10.13 -5.16 3.55
CA GLY A 79 -8.81 -5.64 3.22
C GLY A 79 -8.06 -4.60 2.41
N VAL A 80 -6.86 -4.93 1.99
CA VAL A 80 -6.04 -4.03 1.20
C VAL A 80 -5.62 -4.73 -0.07
N TYR A 81 -6.04 -4.19 -1.20
CA TYR A 81 -5.58 -4.61 -2.52
C TYR A 81 -4.86 -3.44 -3.16
N VAL A 82 -3.64 -3.68 -3.64
CA VAL A 82 -2.83 -2.64 -4.27
C VAL A 82 -2.75 -2.90 -5.75
N ASN A 83 -3.10 -1.88 -6.53
CA ASN A 83 -2.98 -1.92 -7.98
C ASN A 83 -1.70 -1.18 -8.37
N LEU A 84 -0.77 -1.90 -8.99
CA LEU A 84 0.55 -1.38 -9.35
C LEU A 84 0.70 -1.27 -10.86
N PRO A 85 1.33 -0.19 -11.35
CA PRO A 85 1.78 -0.17 -12.74
C PRO A 85 2.86 -1.21 -12.97
N ALA A 86 3.11 -1.53 -14.24
CA ALA A 86 4.12 -2.52 -14.61
C ALA A 86 5.51 -2.12 -14.07
N SER A 87 6.27 -3.11 -13.65
CA SER A 87 7.65 -2.96 -13.17
C SER A 87 7.80 -2.10 -11.91
N THR A 88 6.70 -1.83 -11.22
CA THR A 88 6.72 -1.10 -9.96
C THR A 88 6.64 -2.09 -8.81
N LYS A 89 7.39 -1.81 -7.74
CA LYS A 89 7.41 -2.64 -6.55
C LYS A 89 7.03 -1.82 -5.34
N ILE A 90 6.39 -2.45 -4.38
CA ILE A 90 5.95 -1.78 -3.17
C ILE A 90 6.11 -2.70 -1.97
N THR A 91 6.47 -2.11 -0.85
CA THR A 91 6.38 -2.76 0.45
C THR A 91 5.39 -1.95 1.28
N VAL A 92 4.37 -2.61 1.79
CA VAL A 92 3.33 -1.96 2.58
C VAL A 92 3.49 -2.37 4.03
N PHE A 93 3.48 -1.39 4.91
CA PHE A 93 3.52 -1.60 6.36
C PHE A 93 2.11 -1.45 6.91
N TYR A 94 1.65 -2.46 7.65
CA TYR A 94 0.28 -2.49 8.14
C TYR A 94 0.22 -3.22 9.49
N GLY A 95 -0.94 -3.15 10.11
CA GLY A 95 -1.09 -3.82 11.41
C GLY A 95 -2.33 -3.41 12.20
#